data_dfe758a7005f2e735890243c5d074b4c
#
_entry.id   dfe758a7005f2e735890243c5d074b4c
#
_cell.length_a   1.000
_cell.length_b   1.000
_cell.length_c   1.000
_cell.angle_alpha   90.00
_cell.angle_beta   90.00
_cell.angle_gamma   90.00
#
_symmetry.space_group_name_H-M   'P 1'
#
loop_
_entity.id
_entity.type
_entity.pdbx_description
1 polymer ?
#
loop_
_entity_poly.entity_id
_entity_poly.type
_entity_poly.pdbx_seq_one_letter_code
_entity_poly.pdbx_strand_id
1 'polypeptide(L)'
;MRIVITGATSFVGAAAIQELLENGHEVYAVVRPSSRKLETLTGQEAGKNALREGRLHIVENDLSAPELLTEKIQGSCDAFCHFGWGGSGSGARTGEQLQEENLRASLNTVRAAKALGCRRFLFSGSQAEYGMHQTRMTEETECAPRSAYGEAKLRMRRQGEALCKELGMRYIHLRIFSAYGPGDHPWTLVESCLDAFTGNAALSLGACTQKWNFIYITDLAKAVRALLETPETAFEGIGNPVFNVAGDDTRPLKEFVEEIHRLCKGGGSCLYGDRKENAEGAVNLIPDIGKICRITGWKPETAFGEGIKKTLESR
;
A
#
# COMPACT_ATOMS: atom_id res chain seq x y z
N MET A 1 20.80 -2.36 -1.93
CA MET A 1 20.44 -1.78 -0.61
C MET A 1 20.03 -2.91 0.32
N ARG A 2 20.23 -2.72 1.64
CA ARG A 2 19.69 -3.57 2.70
C ARG A 2 18.42 -2.91 3.26
N ILE A 3 17.27 -3.54 3.09
CA ILE A 3 15.96 -2.92 3.33
C ILE A 3 15.18 -3.76 4.33
N VAL A 4 14.68 -3.15 5.40
CA VAL A 4 13.80 -3.79 6.38
C VAL A 4 12.35 -3.50 6.00
N ILE A 5 11.50 -4.52 5.97
CA ILE A 5 10.09 -4.39 5.59
C ILE A 5 9.18 -5.05 6.63
N THR A 6 8.38 -4.24 7.33
CA THR A 6 7.29 -4.76 8.18
C THR A 6 5.99 -4.88 7.39
N GLY A 7 5.09 -5.75 7.86
CA GLY A 7 3.92 -6.10 7.06
C GLY A 7 4.29 -6.89 5.81
N ALA A 8 5.40 -7.62 5.87
CA ALA A 8 6.02 -8.34 4.75
C ALA A 8 5.05 -9.28 4.01
N THR A 9 4.15 -9.94 4.72
CA THR A 9 3.14 -10.85 4.14
C THR A 9 1.80 -10.19 3.81
N SER A 10 1.72 -8.83 3.91
CA SER A 10 0.56 -8.09 3.43
C SER A 10 0.57 -7.99 1.90
N PHE A 11 -0.58 -7.66 1.30
CA PHE A 11 -0.71 -7.50 -0.14
C PHE A 11 0.36 -6.56 -0.72
N VAL A 12 0.48 -5.36 -0.16
CA VAL A 12 1.48 -4.36 -0.62
C VAL A 12 2.90 -4.76 -0.24
N GLY A 13 3.11 -5.28 0.98
CA GLY A 13 4.43 -5.66 1.46
C GLY A 13 5.06 -6.80 0.66
N ALA A 14 4.26 -7.83 0.35
CA ALA A 14 4.74 -8.97 -0.44
C ALA A 14 5.13 -8.54 -1.87
N ALA A 15 4.31 -7.71 -2.53
CA ALA A 15 4.60 -7.20 -3.85
C ALA A 15 5.86 -6.31 -3.87
N ALA A 16 6.02 -5.43 -2.86
CA ALA A 16 7.22 -4.60 -2.73
C ALA A 16 8.48 -5.45 -2.53
N ILE A 17 8.40 -6.52 -1.74
CA ILE A 17 9.51 -7.46 -1.53
C ILE A 17 9.91 -8.14 -2.83
N GLN A 18 8.95 -8.66 -3.60
CA GLN A 18 9.25 -9.30 -4.88
C GLN A 18 9.96 -8.34 -5.84
N GLU A 19 9.43 -7.13 -6.02
CA GLU A 19 10.03 -6.09 -6.87
C GLU A 19 11.47 -5.76 -6.44
N LEU A 20 11.70 -5.60 -5.14
CA LEU A 20 13.04 -5.28 -4.62
C LEU A 20 14.03 -6.42 -4.79
N LEU A 21 13.60 -7.68 -4.59
CA LEU A 21 14.45 -8.86 -4.79
C LEU A 21 14.81 -9.08 -6.25
N GLU A 22 13.88 -8.85 -7.18
CA GLU A 22 14.10 -8.89 -8.63
C GLU A 22 15.13 -7.86 -9.09
N ASN A 23 15.21 -6.73 -8.37
CA ASN A 23 16.17 -5.64 -8.65
C ASN A 23 17.44 -5.70 -7.77
N GLY A 24 17.76 -6.88 -7.22
CA GLY A 24 19.05 -7.15 -6.57
C GLY A 24 19.22 -6.59 -5.15
N HIS A 25 18.15 -6.15 -4.49
CA HIS A 25 18.22 -5.70 -3.11
C HIS A 25 18.25 -6.88 -2.12
N GLU A 26 18.79 -6.64 -0.94
CA GLU A 26 18.74 -7.53 0.23
C GLU A 26 17.58 -7.09 1.14
N VAL A 27 16.69 -8.00 1.49
CA VAL A 27 15.45 -7.69 2.21
C VAL A 27 15.34 -8.48 3.51
N TYR A 28 15.11 -7.77 4.59
CA TYR A 28 14.72 -8.30 5.90
C TYR A 28 13.20 -8.21 6.04
N ALA A 29 12.52 -9.30 5.74
CA ALA A 29 11.06 -9.41 5.75
C ALA A 29 10.57 -9.69 7.17
N VAL A 30 10.05 -8.66 7.85
CA VAL A 30 9.54 -8.77 9.22
C VAL A 30 8.11 -9.33 9.19
N VAL A 31 7.93 -10.50 9.77
CA VAL A 31 6.67 -11.23 9.85
C VAL A 31 6.26 -11.41 11.32
N ARG A 32 4.97 -11.50 11.57
CA ARG A 32 4.48 -11.83 12.91
C ARG A 32 4.89 -13.25 13.29
N PRO A 33 5.20 -13.53 14.56
CA PRO A 33 5.40 -14.89 15.03
C PRO A 33 4.25 -15.80 14.58
N SER A 34 4.55 -17.00 14.14
CA SER A 34 3.58 -17.98 13.61
C SER A 34 2.75 -17.50 12.39
N SER A 35 3.28 -16.58 11.57
CA SER A 35 2.63 -16.17 10.31
C SER A 35 2.44 -17.38 9.38
N ARG A 36 1.18 -17.61 8.94
CA ARG A 36 0.84 -18.71 8.01
C ARG A 36 0.98 -18.32 6.52
N LYS A 37 1.39 -17.07 6.25
CA LYS A 37 1.45 -16.52 4.88
C LYS A 37 2.88 -16.42 4.33
N LEU A 38 3.81 -17.22 4.82
CA LEU A 38 5.21 -17.17 4.36
C LEU A 38 5.36 -17.53 2.87
N GLU A 39 4.46 -18.36 2.34
CA GLU A 39 4.43 -18.70 0.92
C GLU A 39 4.26 -17.47 -0.01
N THR A 40 3.65 -16.39 0.47
CA THR A 40 3.57 -15.13 -0.31
C THR A 40 4.95 -14.55 -0.62
N LEU A 41 5.95 -14.85 0.21
CA LEU A 41 7.33 -14.38 0.06
C LEU A 41 8.22 -15.40 -0.63
N THR A 42 8.02 -16.70 -0.35
CA THR A 42 8.90 -17.78 -0.76
C THR A 42 8.34 -18.65 -1.87
N GLY A 43 7.06 -18.47 -2.24
CA GLY A 43 6.39 -19.23 -3.28
C GLY A 43 6.78 -18.81 -4.71
N GLN A 44 7.10 -17.54 -4.92
CA GLN A 44 7.51 -17.00 -6.21
C GLN A 44 9.00 -17.23 -6.48
N GLU A 45 9.40 -17.22 -7.76
CA GLU A 45 10.77 -17.54 -8.18
C GLU A 45 11.80 -16.57 -7.59
N ALA A 46 11.51 -15.25 -7.61
CA ALA A 46 12.40 -14.24 -7.04
C ALA A 46 12.65 -14.48 -5.54
N GLY A 47 11.62 -14.79 -4.77
CA GLY A 47 11.74 -15.11 -3.34
C GLY A 47 12.55 -16.38 -3.09
N LYS A 48 12.31 -17.45 -3.89
CA LYS A 48 13.08 -18.70 -3.79
C LYS A 48 14.57 -18.49 -4.06
N ASN A 49 14.88 -17.76 -5.14
CA ASN A 49 16.25 -17.49 -5.53
C ASN A 49 16.95 -16.60 -4.50
N ALA A 50 16.31 -15.52 -4.07
CA ALA A 50 16.84 -14.61 -3.06
C ALA A 50 17.10 -15.30 -1.71
N LEU A 51 16.25 -16.27 -1.33
CA LEU A 51 16.46 -17.06 -0.12
C LEU A 51 17.72 -17.94 -0.24
N ARG A 52 17.93 -18.62 -1.38
CA ARG A 52 19.13 -19.43 -1.64
C ARG A 52 20.41 -18.58 -1.71
N GLU A 53 20.30 -17.36 -2.24
CA GLU A 53 21.40 -16.40 -2.38
C GLU A 53 21.68 -15.62 -1.08
N GLY A 54 20.89 -15.82 -0.03
CA GLY A 54 21.03 -15.09 1.23
C GLY A 54 20.64 -13.62 1.14
N ARG A 55 19.76 -13.24 0.19
CA ARG A 55 19.25 -11.87 0.03
C ARG A 55 17.85 -11.67 0.60
N LEU A 56 17.12 -12.73 0.91
CA LEU A 56 15.85 -12.67 1.64
C LEU A 56 16.03 -13.30 3.03
N HIS A 57 15.80 -12.48 4.04
CA HIS A 57 15.85 -12.88 5.44
C HIS A 57 14.46 -12.77 6.07
N ILE A 58 13.92 -13.87 6.58
CA ILE A 58 12.66 -13.88 7.31
C ILE A 58 12.96 -13.59 8.80
N VAL A 59 12.41 -12.49 9.31
CA VAL A 59 12.61 -12.05 10.70
C VAL A 59 11.28 -12.07 11.44
N GLU A 60 11.12 -12.97 12.39
CA GLU A 60 9.92 -13.01 13.23
C GLU A 60 9.98 -11.90 14.28
N ASN A 61 9.04 -10.96 14.23
CA ASN A 61 8.87 -9.90 15.22
C ASN A 61 7.45 -9.35 15.25
N ASP A 62 6.95 -9.08 16.44
CA ASP A 62 5.68 -8.38 16.61
C ASP A 62 5.89 -6.86 16.53
N LEU A 63 4.92 -6.14 15.93
CA LEU A 63 4.98 -4.69 15.80
C LEU A 63 4.81 -3.95 17.14
N SER A 64 4.36 -4.64 18.18
CA SER A 64 4.30 -4.07 19.55
C SER A 64 5.69 -3.90 20.19
N ALA A 65 6.70 -4.62 19.69
CA ALA A 65 8.08 -4.59 20.19
C ALA A 65 9.11 -4.44 19.05
N PRO A 66 9.07 -3.35 18.26
CA PRO A 66 9.94 -3.15 17.11
C PRO A 66 11.42 -2.94 17.50
N GLU A 67 11.71 -2.57 18.72
CA GLU A 67 13.08 -2.43 19.27
C GLU A 67 13.86 -3.75 19.22
N LEU A 68 13.19 -4.89 19.33
CA LEU A 68 13.82 -6.21 19.26
C LEU A 68 14.41 -6.54 17.87
N LEU A 69 14.07 -5.76 16.86
CA LEU A 69 14.67 -5.92 15.52
C LEU A 69 16.18 -5.69 15.53
N THR A 70 16.69 -4.83 16.41
CA THR A 70 18.13 -4.55 16.53
C THR A 70 18.93 -5.75 17.04
N GLU A 71 18.31 -6.67 17.76
CA GLU A 71 18.92 -7.91 18.22
C GLU A 71 18.92 -8.99 17.12
N LYS A 72 17.96 -8.93 16.20
CA LYS A 72 17.70 -9.96 15.17
C LYS A 72 18.33 -9.64 13.83
N ILE A 73 18.57 -8.37 13.53
CA ILE A 73 19.14 -7.90 12.27
C ILE A 73 20.54 -7.36 12.53
N GLN A 74 21.53 -8.07 12.00
CA GLN A 74 22.94 -7.72 12.19
C GLN A 74 23.41 -6.73 11.12
N GLY A 75 24.23 -5.76 11.54
CA GLY A 75 24.77 -4.74 10.66
C GLY A 75 23.78 -3.61 10.35
N SER A 76 24.24 -2.63 9.56
CA SER A 76 23.44 -1.45 9.19
C SER A 76 22.53 -1.74 8.00
N CYS A 77 21.33 -1.17 8.02
CA CYS A 77 20.38 -1.18 6.90
C CYS A 77 20.29 0.22 6.27
N ASP A 78 19.93 0.29 4.98
CA ASP A 78 19.82 1.54 4.24
C ASP A 78 18.47 2.22 4.40
N ALA A 79 17.40 1.42 4.38
CA ALA A 79 16.02 1.90 4.42
C ALA A 79 15.10 0.98 5.22
N PHE A 80 14.03 1.56 5.72
CA PHE A 80 12.95 0.86 6.41
C PHE A 80 11.61 1.17 5.73
N CYS A 81 10.87 0.13 5.29
CA CYS A 81 9.51 0.26 4.75
C CYS A 81 8.50 -0.29 5.74
N HIS A 82 7.57 0.55 6.18
CA HIS A 82 6.56 0.17 7.15
C HIS A 82 5.19 0.03 6.49
N PHE A 83 4.82 -1.21 6.15
CA PHE A 83 3.50 -1.59 5.63
C PHE A 83 2.62 -2.30 6.69
N GLY A 84 3.18 -2.60 7.86
CA GLY A 84 2.47 -3.24 8.95
C GLY A 84 1.42 -2.32 9.56
N TRP A 85 0.14 -2.69 9.46
CA TRP A 85 -0.98 -1.94 10.03
C TRP A 85 -2.17 -2.86 10.25
N GLY A 86 -2.72 -2.88 11.47
CA GLY A 86 -3.91 -3.65 11.78
C GLY A 86 -5.21 -2.90 11.42
N GLY A 87 -6.25 -3.63 11.03
CA GLY A 87 -7.58 -3.06 10.84
C GLY A 87 -7.71 -2.09 9.66
N SER A 88 -7.10 -2.41 8.52
CA SER A 88 -7.25 -1.63 7.27
C SER A 88 -8.54 -1.95 6.50
N GLY A 89 -9.21 -3.07 6.78
CA GLY A 89 -10.50 -3.44 6.20
C GLY A 89 -11.63 -2.55 6.71
N SER A 90 -12.69 -2.37 5.90
CA SER A 90 -13.77 -1.40 6.14
C SER A 90 -14.42 -1.49 7.52
N GLY A 91 -14.61 -2.70 8.06
CA GLY A 91 -15.23 -2.90 9.38
C GLY A 91 -14.37 -2.49 10.58
N ALA A 92 -13.05 -2.44 10.42
CA ALA A 92 -12.11 -2.12 11.50
C ALA A 92 -11.58 -0.66 11.46
N ARG A 93 -11.91 0.09 10.40
CA ARG A 93 -11.44 1.48 10.22
C ARG A 93 -12.00 2.48 11.23
N THR A 94 -13.09 2.14 11.90
CA THR A 94 -13.74 2.99 12.92
C THR A 94 -13.24 2.73 14.33
N GLY A 95 -12.46 1.69 14.57
CA GLY A 95 -11.98 1.28 15.90
C GLY A 95 -10.84 2.17 16.39
N GLU A 96 -11.15 3.23 17.15
CA GLU A 96 -10.20 4.24 17.62
C GLU A 96 -9.02 3.65 18.38
N GLN A 97 -9.28 2.72 19.32
CA GLN A 97 -8.23 2.10 20.13
C GLN A 97 -7.20 1.38 19.25
N LEU A 98 -7.66 0.56 18.31
CA LEU A 98 -6.78 -0.18 17.40
C LEU A 98 -5.93 0.78 16.55
N GLN A 99 -6.53 1.86 16.07
CA GLN A 99 -5.81 2.84 15.25
C GLN A 99 -4.78 3.63 16.07
N GLU A 100 -5.05 3.92 17.33
CA GLU A 100 -4.08 4.53 18.25
C GLU A 100 -2.90 3.58 18.57
N GLU A 101 -3.17 2.30 18.78
CA GLU A 101 -2.14 1.27 18.96
C GLU A 101 -1.24 1.17 17.72
N ASN A 102 -1.81 1.17 16.52
CA ASN A 102 -1.07 1.19 15.27
C ASN A 102 -0.16 2.42 15.14
N LEU A 103 -0.66 3.61 15.47
CA LEU A 103 0.11 4.85 15.43
C LEU A 103 1.32 4.76 16.37
N ARG A 104 1.10 4.34 17.61
CA ARG A 104 2.17 4.19 18.60
C ARG A 104 3.22 3.18 18.16
N ALA A 105 2.81 2.01 17.68
CA ALA A 105 3.70 0.98 17.15
C ALA A 105 4.52 1.51 15.96
N SER A 106 3.89 2.28 15.06
CA SER A 106 4.57 2.88 13.91
C SER A 106 5.63 3.91 14.32
N LEU A 107 5.36 4.74 15.32
CA LEU A 107 6.35 5.69 15.85
C LEU A 107 7.54 4.98 16.53
N ASN A 108 7.28 3.87 17.23
CA ASN A 108 8.35 3.05 17.79
C ASN A 108 9.17 2.37 16.67
N THR A 109 8.52 1.98 15.58
CA THR A 109 9.20 1.44 14.40
C THR A 109 10.15 2.46 13.75
N VAL A 110 9.82 3.76 13.75
CA VAL A 110 10.76 4.82 13.32
C VAL A 110 12.05 4.83 14.16
N ARG A 111 11.92 4.67 15.50
CA ARG A 111 13.10 4.60 16.39
C ARG A 111 13.93 3.34 16.12
N ALA A 112 13.28 2.20 15.92
CA ALA A 112 13.96 0.96 15.56
C ALA A 112 14.69 1.08 14.20
N ALA A 113 14.10 1.73 13.21
CA ALA A 113 14.75 2.01 11.94
C ALA A 113 16.03 2.83 12.11
N LYS A 114 16.00 3.87 12.96
CA LYS A 114 17.20 4.64 13.28
C LYS A 114 18.28 3.80 13.97
N ALA A 115 17.90 2.97 14.92
CA ALA A 115 18.83 2.08 15.64
C ALA A 115 19.48 1.05 14.70
N LEU A 116 18.77 0.62 13.63
CA LEU A 116 19.30 -0.21 12.56
C LEU A 116 20.16 0.55 11.54
N GLY A 117 20.41 1.85 11.72
CA GLY A 117 21.25 2.67 10.85
C GLY A 117 20.54 3.17 9.58
N CYS A 118 19.23 2.98 9.45
CA CYS A 118 18.49 3.41 8.27
C CYS A 118 18.55 4.93 8.08
N ARG A 119 18.72 5.34 6.83
CA ARG A 119 18.69 6.76 6.44
C ARG A 119 17.33 7.18 5.89
N ARG A 120 16.50 6.22 5.47
CA ARG A 120 15.15 6.44 4.92
C ARG A 120 14.12 5.62 5.67
N PHE A 121 12.98 6.24 5.94
CA PHE A 121 11.79 5.58 6.48
C PHE A 121 10.61 5.84 5.54
N LEU A 122 10.13 4.78 4.88
CA LEU A 122 9.00 4.83 3.97
C LEU A 122 7.76 4.26 4.68
N PHE A 123 6.68 5.03 4.70
CA PHE A 123 5.43 4.66 5.36
C PHE A 123 4.27 4.53 4.37
N SER A 124 3.48 3.47 4.55
CA SER A 124 2.22 3.29 3.81
C SER A 124 1.09 4.14 4.41
N GLY A 125 0.94 5.36 3.92
CA GLY A 125 -0.24 6.19 4.12
C GLY A 125 -1.43 5.71 3.27
N SER A 126 -2.49 6.51 3.21
CA SER A 126 -3.72 6.15 2.52
C SER A 126 -4.42 7.38 1.93
N GLN A 127 -5.11 7.20 0.82
CA GLN A 127 -6.04 8.21 0.29
C GLN A 127 -7.14 8.60 1.31
N ALA A 128 -7.43 7.74 2.31
CA ALA A 128 -8.41 8.02 3.36
C ALA A 128 -8.04 9.24 4.23
N GLU A 129 -6.78 9.69 4.20
CA GLU A 129 -6.31 10.90 4.85
C GLU A 129 -6.95 12.16 4.28
N TYR A 130 -7.27 12.17 2.98
CA TYR A 130 -7.87 13.31 2.31
C TYR A 130 -9.32 13.57 2.78
N GLY A 131 -10.09 12.51 3.05
CA GLY A 131 -11.53 12.61 3.27
C GLY A 131 -12.29 12.80 1.94
N MET A 132 -13.32 13.65 1.94
CA MET A 132 -14.19 13.86 0.77
C MET A 132 -13.76 15.10 -0.04
N HIS A 133 -13.38 14.88 -1.29
CA HIS A 133 -13.09 15.93 -2.26
C HIS A 133 -13.85 15.70 -3.56
N GLN A 134 -14.22 16.79 -4.24
CA GLN A 134 -14.88 16.78 -5.54
C GLN A 134 -13.91 17.05 -6.69
N THR A 135 -12.71 17.54 -6.36
CA THR A 135 -11.68 17.97 -7.30
C THR A 135 -10.45 17.07 -7.23
N ARG A 136 -9.51 17.30 -8.14
CA ARG A 136 -8.23 16.59 -8.20
C ARG A 136 -7.43 16.80 -6.91
N MET A 137 -6.94 15.72 -6.32
CA MET A 137 -6.17 15.69 -5.07
C MET A 137 -4.69 15.68 -5.36
N THR A 138 -4.01 16.77 -5.03
CA THR A 138 -2.54 16.83 -4.95
C THR A 138 -2.08 16.54 -3.53
N GLU A 139 -0.79 16.39 -3.32
CA GLU A 139 -0.23 16.19 -1.98
C GLU A 139 -0.39 17.41 -1.05
N GLU A 140 -0.69 18.57 -1.62
CA GLU A 140 -0.98 19.83 -0.90
C GLU A 140 -2.48 20.01 -0.57
N THR A 141 -3.34 19.14 -1.10
CA THR A 141 -4.78 19.17 -0.80
C THR A 141 -4.99 18.98 0.70
N GLU A 142 -5.85 19.83 1.29
CA GLU A 142 -6.19 19.76 2.70
C GLU A 142 -6.78 18.39 3.06
N CYS A 143 -6.35 17.85 4.19
CA CYS A 143 -6.78 16.54 4.67
C CYS A 143 -7.88 16.70 5.73
N ALA A 144 -9.02 16.06 5.51
CA ALA A 144 -10.16 15.99 6.41
C ALA A 144 -10.70 14.56 6.52
N PRO A 145 -9.91 13.65 7.15
CA PRO A 145 -10.26 12.23 7.23
C PRO A 145 -11.60 12.01 7.94
N ARG A 146 -12.34 10.98 7.51
CA ARG A 146 -13.69 10.65 8.03
C ARG A 146 -13.73 9.34 8.83
N SER A 147 -12.60 8.69 9.00
CA SER A 147 -12.47 7.46 9.77
C SER A 147 -11.30 7.56 10.75
N ALA A 148 -11.37 6.85 11.86
CA ALA A 148 -10.24 6.76 12.80
C ALA A 148 -8.96 6.24 12.11
N TYR A 149 -9.11 5.37 11.13
CA TYR A 149 -8.01 4.90 10.27
C TYR A 149 -7.36 6.06 9.49
N GLY A 150 -8.13 6.86 8.78
CA GLY A 150 -7.61 8.01 8.01
C GLY A 150 -6.95 9.04 8.91
N GLU A 151 -7.56 9.33 10.08
CA GLU A 151 -6.99 10.22 11.08
C GLU A 151 -5.65 9.71 11.63
N ALA A 152 -5.58 8.44 11.99
CA ALA A 152 -4.34 7.84 12.50
C ALA A 152 -3.21 7.84 11.44
N LYS A 153 -3.53 7.57 10.17
CA LYS A 153 -2.57 7.68 9.06
C LYS A 153 -2.08 9.11 8.88
N LEU A 154 -2.96 10.10 8.94
CA LEU A 154 -2.60 11.52 8.87
C LEU A 154 -1.75 11.96 10.08
N ARG A 155 -2.08 11.49 11.27
CA ARG A 155 -1.25 11.73 12.48
C ARG A 155 0.14 11.11 12.34
N MET A 156 0.24 9.89 11.79
CA MET A 156 1.54 9.27 11.50
C MET A 156 2.34 10.08 10.48
N ARG A 157 1.70 10.66 9.46
CA ARG A 157 2.37 11.58 8.53
C ARG A 157 3.04 12.73 9.29
N ARG A 158 2.31 13.40 10.19
CA ARG A 158 2.80 14.57 10.93
C ARG A 158 3.87 14.20 11.98
N GLN A 159 3.56 13.21 12.81
CA GLN A 159 4.44 12.80 13.92
C GLN A 159 5.65 12.00 13.44
N GLY A 160 5.49 11.13 12.45
CA GLY A 160 6.57 10.35 11.85
C GLY A 160 7.56 11.22 11.09
N GLU A 161 7.08 12.24 10.35
CA GLU A 161 7.94 13.24 9.71
C GLU A 161 8.77 14.02 10.73
N ALA A 162 8.12 14.54 11.78
CA ALA A 162 8.81 15.28 12.84
C ALA A 162 9.87 14.41 13.53
N LEU A 163 9.54 13.17 13.87
CA LEU A 163 10.45 12.24 14.51
C LEU A 163 11.62 11.84 13.58
N CYS A 164 11.35 11.57 12.31
CA CYS A 164 12.41 11.28 11.34
C CYS A 164 13.37 12.48 11.18
N LYS A 165 12.83 13.70 11.14
CA LYS A 165 13.64 14.94 11.08
C LYS A 165 14.53 15.07 12.31
N GLU A 166 14.00 14.85 13.50
CA GLU A 166 14.77 14.86 14.77
C GLU A 166 15.91 13.83 14.75
N LEU A 167 15.63 12.64 14.23
CA LEU A 167 16.58 11.52 14.15
C LEU A 167 17.53 11.62 12.93
N GLY A 168 17.43 12.63 12.09
CA GLY A 168 18.24 12.78 10.88
C GLY A 168 17.99 11.71 9.82
N MET A 169 16.73 11.31 9.65
CA MET A 169 16.27 10.37 8.61
C MET A 169 15.35 11.07 7.61
N ARG A 170 15.38 10.60 6.36
CA ARG A 170 14.40 10.96 5.35
C ARG A 170 13.08 10.22 5.62
N TYR A 171 11.98 10.98 5.79
CA TYR A 171 10.64 10.43 5.82
C TYR A 171 10.03 10.45 4.42
N ILE A 172 9.39 9.36 4.00
CA ILE A 172 8.66 9.22 2.73
C ILE A 172 7.27 8.66 3.07
N HIS A 173 6.22 9.37 2.70
CA HIS A 173 4.84 9.02 3.01
C HIS A 173 4.05 8.73 1.73
N LEU A 174 3.57 7.50 1.55
CA LEU A 174 2.80 7.11 0.38
C LEU A 174 1.30 7.21 0.66
N ARG A 175 0.59 8.12 0.04
CA ARG A 175 -0.87 8.04 -0.01
C ARG A 175 -1.26 7.08 -1.12
N ILE A 176 -1.46 5.83 -0.73
CA ILE A 176 -1.82 4.75 -1.65
C ILE A 176 -3.32 4.85 -1.95
N PHE A 177 -3.64 4.88 -3.24
CA PHE A 177 -5.01 4.77 -3.74
C PHE A 177 -5.40 3.30 -3.87
N SER A 178 -6.56 3.00 -4.50
CA SER A 178 -7.10 1.64 -4.49
C SER A 178 -6.22 0.66 -5.27
N ALA A 179 -5.32 -0.01 -4.56
CA ALA A 179 -4.50 -1.07 -5.14
C ALA A 179 -5.34 -2.32 -5.39
N TYR A 180 -5.06 -3.04 -6.48
CA TYR A 180 -5.68 -4.31 -6.86
C TYR A 180 -4.66 -5.22 -7.56
N GLY A 181 -4.95 -6.52 -7.60
CA GLY A 181 -4.12 -7.50 -8.30
C GLY A 181 -4.06 -8.85 -7.57
N PRO A 182 -3.25 -9.79 -8.06
CA PRO A 182 -3.09 -11.10 -7.45
C PRO A 182 -2.72 -11.03 -5.96
N GLY A 183 -3.46 -11.76 -5.12
CA GLY A 183 -3.23 -11.80 -3.68
C GLY A 183 -3.93 -10.69 -2.89
N ASP A 184 -4.80 -9.88 -3.52
CA ASP A 184 -5.65 -8.93 -2.82
C ASP A 184 -6.67 -9.65 -1.92
N HIS A 185 -7.33 -8.90 -1.07
CA HIS A 185 -8.27 -9.44 -0.11
C HIS A 185 -9.63 -9.76 -0.75
N PRO A 186 -10.27 -10.89 -0.40
CA PRO A 186 -11.54 -11.32 -1.03
C PRO A 186 -12.72 -10.37 -0.80
N TRP A 187 -12.60 -9.45 0.15
CA TRP A 187 -13.64 -8.45 0.44
C TRP A 187 -13.45 -7.11 -0.29
N THR A 188 -12.40 -6.96 -1.12
CA THR A 188 -12.23 -5.77 -1.95
C THR A 188 -13.21 -5.77 -3.12
N LEU A 189 -13.44 -4.59 -3.71
CA LEU A 189 -14.40 -4.49 -4.79
C LEU A 189 -14.00 -5.34 -6.01
N VAL A 190 -12.72 -5.28 -6.40
CA VAL A 190 -12.23 -6.02 -7.57
C VAL A 190 -12.39 -7.52 -7.34
N GLU A 191 -11.93 -8.05 -6.21
CA GLU A 191 -12.06 -9.48 -5.89
C GLU A 191 -13.52 -9.92 -5.79
N SER A 192 -14.38 -9.11 -5.16
CA SER A 192 -15.83 -9.40 -5.09
C SER A 192 -16.49 -9.44 -6.48
N CYS A 193 -16.07 -8.54 -7.38
CA CYS A 193 -16.52 -8.57 -8.77
C CYS A 193 -16.05 -9.83 -9.51
N LEU A 194 -14.76 -10.16 -9.38
CA LEU A 194 -14.19 -11.36 -10.01
C LEU A 194 -14.88 -12.64 -9.53
N ASP A 195 -15.07 -12.77 -8.20
CA ASP A 195 -15.77 -13.92 -7.61
C ASP A 195 -17.22 -14.05 -8.14
N ALA A 196 -17.98 -12.95 -8.07
CA ALA A 196 -19.38 -12.97 -8.49
C ALA A 196 -19.52 -13.27 -9.99
N PHE A 197 -18.73 -12.61 -10.84
CA PHE A 197 -18.90 -12.72 -12.29
C PHE A 197 -18.33 -14.02 -12.85
N THR A 198 -17.25 -14.57 -12.31
CA THR A 198 -16.77 -15.90 -12.70
C THR A 198 -17.66 -17.01 -12.15
N GLY A 199 -18.26 -16.81 -10.97
CA GLY A 199 -19.23 -17.73 -10.36
C GLY A 199 -20.66 -17.59 -10.88
N ASN A 200 -20.92 -16.71 -11.87
CA ASN A 200 -22.24 -16.42 -12.44
C ASN A 200 -23.28 -15.99 -11.37
N ALA A 201 -22.85 -15.21 -10.38
CA ALA A 201 -23.67 -14.73 -9.27
C ALA A 201 -24.07 -13.25 -9.42
N ALA A 202 -25.13 -12.82 -8.72
CA ALA A 202 -25.48 -11.42 -8.60
C ALA A 202 -24.60 -10.73 -7.54
N LEU A 203 -24.13 -9.50 -7.83
CA LEU A 203 -23.36 -8.68 -6.91
C LEU A 203 -24.11 -7.39 -6.55
N SER A 204 -24.43 -7.22 -5.26
CA SER A 204 -25.03 -5.99 -4.74
C SER A 204 -23.96 -4.92 -4.55
N LEU A 205 -24.15 -3.77 -5.20
CA LEU A 205 -23.23 -2.63 -5.23
C LEU A 205 -23.95 -1.35 -4.78
N GLY A 206 -23.20 -0.35 -4.33
CA GLY A 206 -23.69 1.03 -4.23
C GLY A 206 -24.02 1.59 -5.62
N ALA A 207 -24.37 2.87 -5.70
CA ALA A 207 -24.71 3.51 -6.98
C ALA A 207 -23.52 3.55 -7.97
N CYS A 208 -22.29 3.45 -7.49
CA CYS A 208 -21.03 3.47 -8.25
C CYS A 208 -20.88 4.68 -9.21
N THR A 209 -21.48 5.81 -8.87
CA THR A 209 -21.44 7.05 -9.67
C THR A 209 -20.21 7.92 -9.40
N GLN A 210 -19.56 7.72 -8.26
CA GLN A 210 -18.36 8.45 -7.88
C GLN A 210 -17.19 8.13 -8.80
N LYS A 211 -16.29 9.09 -9.02
CA LYS A 211 -15.03 8.86 -9.73
C LYS A 211 -14.11 8.03 -8.88
N TRP A 212 -13.41 7.09 -9.52
CA TRP A 212 -12.50 6.17 -8.85
C TRP A 212 -11.20 6.03 -9.61
N ASN A 213 -10.17 5.57 -8.91
CA ASN A 213 -8.85 5.30 -9.48
C ASN A 213 -8.32 4.02 -8.87
N PHE A 214 -7.82 3.13 -9.71
CA PHE A 214 -7.16 1.90 -9.31
C PHE A 214 -5.71 1.90 -9.74
N ILE A 215 -4.83 1.33 -8.91
CA ILE A 215 -3.43 1.06 -9.25
C ILE A 215 -3.15 -0.44 -9.19
N TYR A 216 -2.53 -0.98 -10.22
CA TYR A 216 -2.13 -2.39 -10.22
C TYR A 216 -0.97 -2.62 -9.26
N ILE A 217 -0.99 -3.75 -8.58
CA ILE A 217 -0.07 -4.01 -7.44
C ILE A 217 1.41 -3.96 -7.83
N THR A 218 1.79 -4.40 -9.04
CA THR A 218 3.19 -4.33 -9.48
C THR A 218 3.64 -2.90 -9.77
N ASP A 219 2.74 -2.05 -10.25
CA ASP A 219 3.07 -0.62 -10.46
C ASP A 219 3.26 0.10 -9.12
N LEU A 220 2.45 -0.25 -8.10
CA LEU A 220 2.67 0.22 -6.73
C LEU A 220 4.03 -0.23 -6.18
N ALA A 221 4.40 -1.49 -6.40
CA ALA A 221 5.70 -2.03 -5.97
C ALA A 221 6.87 -1.29 -6.65
N LYS A 222 6.76 -1.04 -7.97
CA LYS A 222 7.73 -0.22 -8.73
C LYS A 222 7.83 1.21 -8.19
N ALA A 223 6.71 1.82 -7.75
CA ALA A 223 6.72 3.14 -7.12
C ALA A 223 7.52 3.14 -5.79
N VAL A 224 7.35 2.11 -4.97
CA VAL A 224 8.12 1.92 -3.73
C VAL A 224 9.62 1.84 -4.05
N ARG A 225 10.02 0.98 -4.99
CA ARG A 225 11.41 0.84 -5.42
C ARG A 225 11.97 2.17 -5.95
N ALA A 226 11.26 2.83 -6.85
CA ALA A 226 11.70 4.09 -7.44
C ALA A 226 11.98 5.16 -6.37
N LEU A 227 11.11 5.29 -5.35
CA LEU A 227 11.33 6.22 -4.24
C LEU A 227 12.54 5.84 -3.35
N LEU A 228 12.79 4.54 -3.17
CA LEU A 228 13.94 4.06 -2.41
C LEU A 228 15.27 4.26 -3.17
N GLU A 229 15.27 4.12 -4.49
CA GLU A 229 16.45 4.27 -5.33
C GLU A 229 16.73 5.73 -5.72
N THR A 230 15.76 6.63 -5.59
CA THR A 230 15.91 8.05 -5.93
C THR A 230 17.04 8.68 -5.09
N PRO A 231 18.01 9.36 -5.71
CA PRO A 231 19.11 10.01 -5.00
C PRO A 231 18.60 11.07 -4.00
N GLU A 232 19.33 11.28 -2.88
CA GLU A 232 18.96 12.28 -1.88
C GLU A 232 18.85 13.70 -2.46
N THR A 233 19.69 14.01 -3.48
CA THR A 233 19.66 15.31 -4.17
C THR A 233 18.33 15.59 -4.86
N ALA A 234 17.62 14.55 -5.33
CA ALA A 234 16.29 14.73 -5.94
C ALA A 234 15.20 15.12 -4.93
N PHE A 235 15.46 14.95 -3.64
CA PHE A 235 14.56 15.37 -2.57
C PHE A 235 14.94 16.74 -1.98
N GLU A 236 16.01 17.37 -2.44
CA GLU A 236 16.41 18.71 -2.00
C GLU A 236 15.34 19.75 -2.38
N GLY A 237 14.99 20.63 -1.43
CA GLY A 237 13.92 21.61 -1.63
C GLY A 237 12.49 21.09 -1.57
N ILE A 238 12.30 19.76 -1.42
CA ILE A 238 10.96 19.18 -1.25
C ILE A 238 10.53 19.30 0.21
N GLY A 239 9.68 20.29 0.50
CA GLY A 239 9.16 20.52 1.84
C GLY A 239 8.14 19.49 2.31
N ASN A 240 7.37 18.87 1.40
CA ASN A 240 6.32 17.90 1.72
C ASN A 240 6.77 16.49 1.36
N PRO A 241 6.93 15.58 2.35
CA PRO A 241 7.40 14.21 2.11
C PRO A 241 6.33 13.26 1.58
N VAL A 242 5.14 13.74 1.27
CA VAL A 242 3.99 12.93 0.80
C VAL A 242 4.08 12.73 -0.70
N PHE A 243 3.70 11.53 -1.15
CA PHE A 243 3.57 11.14 -2.55
C PHE A 243 2.25 10.40 -2.77
N ASN A 244 1.44 10.86 -3.69
CA ASN A 244 0.30 10.10 -4.18
C ASN A 244 0.79 8.95 -5.06
N VAL A 245 0.30 7.74 -4.79
CA VAL A 245 0.61 6.54 -5.58
C VAL A 245 -0.71 5.96 -6.08
N ALA A 246 -0.95 6.12 -7.38
CA ALA A 246 -2.22 5.83 -8.03
C ALA A 246 -1.99 5.44 -9.50
N GLY A 247 -3.02 4.89 -10.15
CA GLY A 247 -3.02 4.72 -11.60
C GLY A 247 -3.25 6.04 -12.34
N ASP A 248 -3.20 6.00 -13.64
CA ASP A 248 -3.45 7.16 -14.53
C ASP A 248 -4.89 7.23 -15.04
N ASP A 249 -5.69 6.19 -14.82
CA ASP A 249 -7.09 6.09 -15.26
C ASP A 249 -8.05 6.46 -14.12
N THR A 250 -8.77 7.58 -14.29
CA THR A 250 -9.78 8.05 -13.33
C THR A 250 -11.12 8.25 -14.05
N ARG A 251 -12.11 7.43 -13.72
CA ARG A 251 -13.44 7.43 -14.34
C ARG A 251 -14.52 7.01 -13.32
N PRO A 252 -15.83 7.06 -13.65
CA PRO A 252 -16.88 6.55 -12.78
C PRO A 252 -16.64 5.09 -12.37
N LEU A 253 -16.84 4.79 -11.09
CA LEU A 253 -16.61 3.43 -10.54
C LEU A 253 -17.42 2.37 -11.29
N LYS A 254 -18.61 2.74 -11.76
CA LYS A 254 -19.48 1.87 -12.55
C LYS A 254 -18.79 1.35 -13.82
N GLU A 255 -18.03 2.20 -14.52
CA GLU A 255 -17.32 1.81 -15.75
C GLU A 255 -16.22 0.77 -15.49
N PHE A 256 -15.55 0.85 -14.34
CA PHE A 256 -14.60 -0.18 -13.91
C PHE A 256 -15.29 -1.52 -13.63
N VAL A 257 -16.43 -1.49 -12.96
CA VAL A 257 -17.23 -2.70 -12.67
C VAL A 257 -17.73 -3.34 -13.97
N GLU A 258 -18.23 -2.54 -14.91
CA GLU A 258 -18.70 -3.02 -16.23
C GLU A 258 -17.55 -3.60 -17.07
N GLU A 259 -16.36 -3.04 -16.96
CA GLU A 259 -15.17 -3.61 -17.62
C GLU A 259 -14.76 -4.96 -17.02
N ILE A 260 -14.77 -5.12 -15.69
CA ILE A 260 -14.53 -6.43 -15.04
C ILE A 260 -15.59 -7.45 -15.51
N HIS A 261 -16.87 -7.07 -15.49
CA HIS A 261 -17.96 -7.93 -15.92
C HIS A 261 -17.77 -8.43 -17.36
N ARG A 262 -17.42 -7.54 -18.27
CA ARG A 262 -17.11 -7.87 -19.67
C ARG A 262 -15.90 -8.81 -19.79
N LEU A 263 -14.84 -8.58 -19.04
CA LEU A 263 -13.62 -9.41 -19.04
C LEU A 263 -13.87 -10.80 -18.44
N CYS A 264 -14.82 -10.93 -17.51
CA CYS A 264 -15.31 -12.21 -16.99
C CYS A 264 -16.37 -12.86 -17.92
N LYS A 265 -16.45 -12.45 -19.20
CA LYS A 265 -17.39 -12.95 -20.21
C LYS A 265 -18.87 -12.70 -19.88
N GLY A 266 -19.15 -11.69 -19.06
CA GLY A 266 -20.51 -11.25 -18.72
C GLY A 266 -21.28 -12.22 -17.82
N GLY A 267 -20.60 -13.10 -17.08
CA GLY A 267 -21.25 -13.95 -16.08
C GLY A 267 -21.78 -13.14 -14.89
N GLY A 268 -22.92 -13.57 -14.31
CA GLY A 268 -23.56 -12.88 -13.18
C GLY A 268 -24.26 -11.57 -13.55
N SER A 269 -24.59 -10.75 -12.54
CA SER A 269 -25.27 -9.48 -12.72
C SER A 269 -24.87 -8.45 -11.67
N CYS A 270 -24.99 -7.16 -12.01
CA CYS A 270 -24.73 -6.04 -11.11
C CYS A 270 -26.06 -5.45 -10.60
N LEU A 271 -26.25 -5.40 -9.28
CA LEU A 271 -27.41 -4.76 -8.64
C LEU A 271 -26.96 -3.41 -8.07
N TYR A 272 -26.99 -2.37 -8.89
CA TYR A 272 -26.56 -1.02 -8.51
C TYR A 272 -27.59 -0.33 -7.60
N GLY A 273 -27.08 0.35 -6.56
CA GLY A 273 -27.91 1.07 -5.57
C GLY A 273 -28.49 0.16 -4.47
N ASP A 274 -28.24 -1.12 -4.51
CA ASP A 274 -28.76 -2.11 -3.55
C ASP A 274 -27.97 -2.12 -2.22
N ARG A 275 -26.69 -1.74 -2.26
CA ARG A 275 -25.82 -1.68 -1.08
C ARG A 275 -25.70 -0.26 -0.54
N LYS A 276 -25.87 -0.09 0.78
CA LYS A 276 -25.62 1.18 1.46
C LYS A 276 -24.15 1.58 1.34
N GLU A 277 -23.90 2.89 1.34
CA GLU A 277 -22.56 3.45 1.37
C GLU A 277 -21.79 2.99 2.60
N ASN A 278 -20.46 2.92 2.50
CA ASN A 278 -19.59 2.61 3.63
C ASN A 278 -19.46 3.82 4.58
N ALA A 279 -18.76 3.65 5.72
CA ALA A 279 -18.59 4.70 6.73
C ALA A 279 -17.88 5.97 6.19
N GLU A 280 -17.14 5.88 5.10
CA GLU A 280 -16.44 7.01 4.48
C GLU A 280 -17.33 7.76 3.45
N GLY A 281 -18.48 7.17 3.06
CA GLY A 281 -19.43 7.73 2.09
C GLY A 281 -18.99 7.55 0.64
N ALA A 282 -19.70 8.22 -0.29
CA ALA A 282 -19.35 8.25 -1.72
C ALA A 282 -18.19 9.24 -1.97
N VAL A 283 -16.97 8.76 -1.81
CA VAL A 283 -15.74 9.54 -2.00
C VAL A 283 -15.29 9.48 -3.46
N ASN A 284 -15.00 10.63 -4.07
CA ASN A 284 -14.29 10.67 -5.35
C ASN A 284 -12.79 10.48 -5.11
N LEU A 285 -12.17 9.59 -5.87
CA LEU A 285 -10.72 9.37 -5.90
C LEU A 285 -10.16 9.90 -7.21
N ILE A 286 -9.71 11.15 -7.22
CA ILE A 286 -9.16 11.85 -8.38
C ILE A 286 -7.72 12.27 -8.06
N PRO A 287 -6.74 11.35 -8.09
CA PRO A 287 -5.37 11.64 -7.70
C PRO A 287 -4.60 12.47 -8.73
N ASP A 288 -3.66 13.28 -8.23
CA ASP A 288 -2.54 13.81 -9.01
C ASP A 288 -1.27 13.04 -8.63
N ILE A 289 -0.64 12.40 -9.59
CA ILE A 289 0.62 11.67 -9.42
C ILE A 289 1.83 12.42 -10.02
N GLY A 290 1.64 13.65 -10.45
CA GLY A 290 2.69 14.43 -11.12
C GLY A 290 3.95 14.62 -10.29
N LYS A 291 3.83 14.67 -8.96
CA LYS A 291 4.98 14.81 -8.06
C LYS A 291 5.89 13.59 -8.09
N ILE A 292 5.36 12.39 -7.87
CA ILE A 292 6.17 11.16 -7.90
C ILE A 292 6.78 10.95 -9.29
N CYS A 293 6.01 11.19 -10.35
CA CYS A 293 6.52 11.07 -11.72
C CYS A 293 7.73 11.98 -11.99
N ARG A 294 7.67 13.24 -11.57
CA ARG A 294 8.77 14.21 -11.77
C ARG A 294 10.02 13.86 -10.98
N ILE A 295 9.86 13.38 -9.75
CA ILE A 295 10.97 13.16 -8.83
C ILE A 295 11.68 11.85 -9.09
N THR A 296 10.93 10.80 -9.43
CA THR A 296 11.47 9.45 -9.56
C THR A 296 11.56 8.95 -11.00
N GLY A 297 10.90 9.62 -11.95
CA GLY A 297 10.70 9.10 -13.30
C GLY A 297 9.66 7.96 -13.39
N TRP A 298 9.12 7.50 -12.27
CA TRP A 298 8.12 6.44 -12.24
C TRP A 298 6.78 6.92 -12.82
N LYS A 299 6.08 6.02 -13.47
CA LYS A 299 4.68 6.15 -13.87
C LYS A 299 4.01 4.78 -13.86
N PRO A 300 2.68 4.69 -13.65
CA PRO A 300 1.96 3.43 -13.80
C PRO A 300 2.03 2.97 -15.26
N GLU A 301 2.20 1.67 -15.48
CA GLU A 301 2.38 1.08 -16.81
C GLU A 301 1.25 0.10 -17.17
N THR A 302 0.53 -0.41 -16.15
CA THR A 302 -0.47 -1.46 -16.34
C THR A 302 -1.86 -0.83 -16.48
N ALA A 303 -2.45 -0.89 -17.66
CA ALA A 303 -3.84 -0.50 -17.88
C ALA A 303 -4.79 -1.38 -17.05
N PHE A 304 -5.92 -0.81 -16.58
CA PHE A 304 -6.83 -1.50 -15.68
C PHE A 304 -7.28 -2.86 -16.21
N GLY A 305 -7.76 -2.93 -17.46
CA GLY A 305 -8.21 -4.18 -18.07
C GLY A 305 -7.11 -5.23 -18.23
N GLU A 306 -5.85 -4.81 -18.43
CA GLU A 306 -4.69 -5.71 -18.44
C GLU A 306 -4.42 -6.29 -17.05
N GLY A 307 -4.44 -5.45 -16.02
CA GLY A 307 -4.30 -5.88 -14.63
C GLY A 307 -5.39 -6.86 -14.21
N ILE A 308 -6.65 -6.65 -14.64
CA ILE A 308 -7.76 -7.59 -14.40
C ILE A 308 -7.51 -8.94 -15.05
N LYS A 309 -7.02 -8.97 -16.30
CA LYS A 309 -6.67 -10.23 -16.99
C LYS A 309 -5.59 -11.00 -16.23
N LYS A 310 -4.49 -10.32 -15.84
CA LYS A 310 -3.42 -10.91 -15.05
C LYS A 310 -3.92 -11.45 -13.70
N THR A 311 -4.86 -10.73 -13.06
CA THR A 311 -5.47 -11.18 -11.80
C THR A 311 -6.35 -12.43 -12.01
N LEU A 312 -7.11 -12.49 -13.11
CA LEU A 312 -7.89 -13.67 -13.48
C LEU A 312 -6.99 -14.90 -13.78
N GLU A 313 -5.89 -14.70 -14.47
CA GLU A 313 -4.93 -15.77 -14.82
C GLU A 313 -4.20 -16.36 -13.60
N SER A 314 -4.14 -15.61 -12.51
CA SER A 314 -3.47 -16.02 -11.26
C SER A 314 -4.39 -16.80 -10.30
N ARG A 315 -5.67 -16.94 -10.63
CA ARG A 315 -6.70 -17.62 -9.80
C ARG A 315 -6.80 -19.10 -10.12
#